data_1244727e54183e5cb999f093299e6045
#
_entry.id   1244727e54183e5cb999f093299e6045
#
_cell.length_a   1.000
_cell.length_b   1.000
_cell.length_c   1.000
_cell.angle_alpha   90.00
_cell.angle_beta   90.00
_cell.angle_gamma   90.00
#
_symmetry.space_group_name_H-M   'P 1'
#
loop_
_entity.id
_entity.type
_entity.pdbx_description
1 polymer ?
#
loop_
_entity_poly.entity_id
_entity_poly.type
_entity_poly.pdbx_seq_one_letter_code
_entity_poly.pdbx_strand_id
1 'polypeptide(L)'
;MLTVDPLTAFVICGAASCVAGALTSLVRPDERHLREALRLSAAGFLALGVGLFQLVFGVESPGAPRMFVALLGASIGIALFAWGMARLTDERVRPQAGLFLIAGVLLLFGPTWGGDGWGLQYAFLASTTLLSLLAVLALRRFLLRPRNASEQMLGLALAGFAFSWVLRILWTLQHTGPLPTHHILAPEAIIPGFAIFYGVVPIFLATMLLSVINARLEQRLALRALTDELTGAMTRRALRELAPETVARAQAQGDQVAVLMLDIDYFKNVNDLYGHLVGDEVLRTVAHVVRDQLRGDALLTRYGGEEFALLVPVPDVASARHVADRLRRAVAERPYRTGELTLPVTASVGLTMLGPEDSLEAALTRADEALYRAKRSGRDRVEASLEVAA
;
A
#
# COMPACT_ATOMS: atom_id res chain seq x y z
N MET A 1 -39.47 -17.71 14.23
CA MET A 1 -39.06 -16.42 13.68
C MET A 1 -38.32 -15.67 14.75
N LEU A 2 -37.02 -15.43 14.61
CA LEU A 2 -36.24 -14.67 15.63
C LEU A 2 -36.72 -13.21 15.56
N THR A 3 -37.55 -12.81 16.51
CA THR A 3 -37.92 -11.38 16.70
C THR A 3 -36.81 -10.73 17.52
N VAL A 4 -35.95 -9.99 16.88
CA VAL A 4 -34.96 -9.17 17.58
C VAL A 4 -35.64 -7.85 17.94
N ASP A 5 -35.72 -7.57 19.23
CA ASP A 5 -36.21 -6.30 19.74
C ASP A 5 -35.36 -5.13 19.19
N PRO A 6 -35.96 -4.01 18.74
CA PRO A 6 -35.26 -2.86 18.20
C PRO A 6 -34.14 -2.33 19.09
N LEU A 7 -34.33 -2.37 20.41
CA LEU A 7 -33.33 -1.97 21.39
C LEU A 7 -32.08 -2.84 21.33
N THR A 8 -32.29 -4.15 21.32
CA THR A 8 -31.21 -5.13 21.19
C THR A 8 -30.45 -4.92 19.89
N ALA A 9 -31.15 -4.60 18.78
CA ALA A 9 -30.55 -4.29 17.51
C ALA A 9 -29.60 -3.08 17.59
N PHE A 10 -30.00 -2.00 18.24
CA PHE A 10 -29.16 -0.79 18.42
C PHE A 10 -27.96 -1.04 19.33
N VAL A 11 -28.13 -1.83 20.39
CA VAL A 11 -27.02 -2.23 21.25
C VAL A 11 -25.96 -3.00 20.45
N ILE A 12 -26.39 -3.97 19.64
CA ILE A 12 -25.49 -4.77 18.82
C ILE A 12 -24.76 -3.88 17.80
N CYS A 13 -25.45 -3.01 17.09
CA CYS A 13 -24.85 -2.11 16.09
C CYS A 13 -23.90 -1.09 16.74
N GLY A 14 -24.26 -0.53 17.89
CA GLY A 14 -23.43 0.39 18.66
C GLY A 14 -22.15 -0.30 19.17
N ALA A 15 -22.30 -1.49 19.76
CA ALA A 15 -21.16 -2.30 20.22
C ALA A 15 -20.22 -2.70 19.07
N ALA A 16 -20.76 -3.17 17.95
CA ALA A 16 -19.99 -3.52 16.76
C ALA A 16 -19.18 -2.32 16.21
N SER A 17 -19.80 -1.14 16.17
CA SER A 17 -19.13 0.09 15.75
C SER A 17 -18.03 0.50 16.74
N CYS A 18 -18.24 0.37 18.04
CA CYS A 18 -17.20 0.65 19.03
C CYS A 18 -16.02 -0.35 18.93
N VAL A 19 -16.31 -1.63 18.71
CA VAL A 19 -15.29 -2.66 18.49
C VAL A 19 -14.49 -2.36 17.22
N ALA A 20 -15.15 -1.98 16.11
CA ALA A 20 -14.49 -1.57 14.88
C ALA A 20 -13.56 -0.38 15.10
N GLY A 21 -14.02 0.63 15.87
CA GLY A 21 -13.21 1.79 16.25
C GLY A 21 -12.01 1.41 17.11
N ALA A 22 -12.19 0.54 18.10
CA ALA A 22 -11.11 0.03 18.93
C ALA A 22 -10.06 -0.72 18.11
N LEU A 23 -10.48 -1.67 17.26
CA LEU A 23 -9.58 -2.44 16.40
C LEU A 23 -8.75 -1.55 15.48
N THR A 24 -9.37 -0.55 14.84
CA THR A 24 -8.66 0.38 13.96
C THR A 24 -7.71 1.30 14.73
N SER A 25 -7.97 1.60 15.99
CA SER A 25 -7.10 2.44 16.84
C SER A 25 -5.83 1.74 17.33
N LEU A 26 -5.84 0.39 17.39
CA LEU A 26 -4.70 -0.42 17.83
C LEU A 26 -3.55 -0.42 16.81
N VAL A 27 -3.86 -0.24 15.54
CA VAL A 27 -2.84 -0.24 14.48
C VAL A 27 -2.18 1.13 14.40
N ARG A 28 -0.85 1.18 14.55
CA ARG A 28 -0.04 2.40 14.52
C ARG A 28 1.04 2.32 13.46
N PRO A 29 0.70 2.57 12.19
CA PRO A 29 1.71 2.60 11.15
C PRO A 29 2.66 3.79 11.36
N ASP A 30 3.92 3.63 10.96
CA ASP A 30 4.94 4.70 11.09
C ASP A 30 4.60 5.92 10.22
N GLU A 31 3.89 5.71 9.13
CA GLU A 31 3.55 6.75 8.19
C GLU A 31 2.43 7.65 8.69
N ARG A 32 2.71 8.96 8.65
CA ARG A 32 1.79 9.99 9.15
C ARG A 32 0.42 9.94 8.50
N HIS A 33 0.34 9.81 7.16
CA HIS A 33 -0.93 9.81 6.44
C HIS A 33 -1.79 8.56 6.71
N LEU A 34 -1.16 7.36 6.83
CA LEU A 34 -1.87 6.13 7.22
C LEU A 34 -2.37 6.20 8.66
N ARG A 35 -1.56 6.78 9.55
CA ARG A 35 -1.93 7.00 10.95
C ARG A 35 -3.09 7.99 11.09
N GLU A 36 -3.09 9.07 10.32
CA GLU A 36 -4.20 10.03 10.27
C GLU A 36 -5.47 9.38 9.73
N ALA A 37 -5.37 8.59 8.65
CA ALA A 37 -6.49 7.84 8.07
C ALA A 37 -7.13 6.88 9.09
N LEU A 38 -6.32 6.09 9.79
CA LEU A 38 -6.81 5.17 10.83
C LEU A 38 -7.44 5.91 12.01
N ARG A 39 -6.82 6.99 12.50
CA ARG A 39 -7.38 7.78 13.60
C ARG A 39 -8.73 8.39 13.24
N LEU A 40 -8.88 8.94 12.05
CA LEU A 40 -10.14 9.49 11.58
C LEU A 40 -11.21 8.41 11.42
N SER A 41 -10.85 7.26 10.85
CA SER A 41 -11.76 6.12 10.70
C SER A 41 -12.18 5.54 12.05
N ALA A 42 -11.25 5.40 12.99
CA ALA A 42 -11.54 4.95 14.37
C ALA A 42 -12.48 5.92 15.09
N ALA A 43 -12.20 7.23 15.02
CA ALA A 43 -13.08 8.26 15.59
C ALA A 43 -14.47 8.23 14.94
N GLY A 44 -14.53 7.97 13.62
CA GLY A 44 -15.78 7.79 12.89
C GLY A 44 -16.63 6.63 13.40
N PHE A 45 -16.02 5.46 13.58
CA PHE A 45 -16.70 4.29 14.13
C PHE A 45 -17.15 4.51 15.58
N LEU A 46 -16.33 5.14 16.41
CA LEU A 46 -16.69 5.46 17.81
C LEU A 46 -17.85 6.45 17.87
N ALA A 47 -17.83 7.51 17.06
CA ALA A 47 -18.91 8.48 17.00
C ALA A 47 -20.24 7.84 16.55
N LEU A 48 -20.18 6.94 15.55
CA LEU A 48 -21.32 6.15 15.11
C LEU A 48 -21.84 5.26 16.24
N GLY A 49 -20.97 4.55 16.94
CA GLY A 49 -21.33 3.67 18.05
C GLY A 49 -21.99 4.42 19.20
N VAL A 50 -21.40 5.54 19.64
CA VAL A 50 -21.97 6.38 20.68
C VAL A 50 -23.33 6.95 20.25
N GLY A 51 -23.47 7.41 19.00
CA GLY A 51 -24.72 7.87 18.45
C GLY A 51 -25.82 6.80 18.52
N LEU A 52 -25.51 5.56 18.15
CA LEU A 52 -26.45 4.44 18.20
C LEU A 52 -26.85 4.06 19.65
N PHE A 53 -25.90 4.12 20.59
CA PHE A 53 -26.22 3.88 22.01
C PHE A 53 -27.18 4.93 22.60
N GLN A 54 -27.11 6.19 22.15
CA GLN A 54 -28.05 7.23 22.60
C GLN A 54 -29.50 6.92 22.23
N LEU A 55 -29.73 6.16 21.15
CA LEU A 55 -31.06 5.70 20.78
C LEU A 55 -31.63 4.65 21.76
N VAL A 56 -30.77 3.87 22.39
CA VAL A 56 -31.16 2.82 23.37
C VAL A 56 -31.66 3.47 24.67
N PHE A 57 -30.94 4.45 25.19
CA PHE A 57 -31.25 5.05 26.49
C PHE A 57 -32.42 6.03 26.44
N GLY A 58 -33.05 6.24 25.30
CA GLY A 58 -34.14 7.21 25.09
C GLY A 58 -35.53 6.63 24.82
N VAL A 59 -35.72 5.33 24.97
CA VAL A 59 -36.91 4.60 24.46
C VAL A 59 -38.22 4.95 25.17
N GLU A 60 -38.21 5.26 26.47
CA GLU A 60 -39.45 5.55 27.18
C GLU A 60 -40.08 6.91 26.86
N SER A 61 -39.31 7.89 26.37
CA SER A 61 -39.79 9.12 25.74
C SER A 61 -38.61 9.79 25.03
N PRO A 62 -38.39 9.53 23.74
CA PRO A 62 -37.33 10.17 22.98
C PRO A 62 -37.70 11.66 22.79
N GLY A 63 -37.32 12.50 23.75
CA GLY A 63 -37.36 13.92 23.54
C GLY A 63 -36.50 14.28 22.29
N ALA A 64 -36.99 15.19 21.48
CA ALA A 64 -36.32 15.69 20.27
C ALA A 64 -34.80 15.94 20.44
N PRO A 65 -34.27 16.39 21.60
CA PRO A 65 -32.84 16.61 21.80
C PRO A 65 -31.98 15.34 21.77
N ARG A 66 -32.45 14.20 22.34
CA ARG A 66 -31.67 12.95 22.38
C ARG A 66 -31.53 12.31 21.00
N MET A 67 -32.62 12.33 20.25
CA MET A 67 -32.64 11.86 18.87
C MET A 67 -31.71 12.69 18.01
N PHE A 68 -31.70 14.01 18.18
CA PHE A 68 -30.77 14.90 17.51
C PHE A 68 -29.31 14.55 17.80
N VAL A 69 -28.92 14.27 19.05
CA VAL A 69 -27.57 13.88 19.44
C VAL A 69 -27.18 12.56 18.80
N ALA A 70 -28.09 11.58 18.76
CA ALA A 70 -27.84 10.28 18.12
C ALA A 70 -27.57 10.43 16.61
N LEU A 71 -28.41 11.24 15.95
CA LEU A 71 -28.31 11.49 14.51
C LEU A 71 -27.06 12.30 14.15
N LEU A 72 -26.70 13.27 15.00
CA LEU A 72 -25.47 14.03 14.85
C LEU A 72 -24.25 13.13 14.99
N GLY A 73 -24.23 12.25 15.99
CA GLY A 73 -23.16 11.26 16.18
C GLY A 73 -22.97 10.33 14.98
N ALA A 74 -24.07 9.81 14.43
CA ALA A 74 -24.02 8.97 13.22
C ALA A 74 -23.51 9.74 12.00
N SER A 75 -23.97 10.97 11.80
CA SER A 75 -23.53 11.81 10.67
C SER A 75 -22.06 12.20 10.76
N ILE A 76 -21.60 12.60 11.95
CA ILE A 76 -20.17 12.86 12.21
C ILE A 76 -19.35 11.59 11.99
N GLY A 77 -19.86 10.45 12.45
CA GLY A 77 -19.20 9.14 12.27
C GLY A 77 -18.95 8.81 10.81
N ILE A 78 -19.97 8.92 9.96
CA ILE A 78 -19.86 8.69 8.53
C ILE A 78 -18.88 9.67 7.86
N ALA A 79 -18.97 10.96 8.23
CA ALA A 79 -18.09 11.99 7.67
C ALA A 79 -16.62 11.77 8.04
N LEU A 80 -16.32 11.44 9.29
CA LEU A 80 -14.95 11.15 9.75
C LEU A 80 -14.40 9.87 9.10
N PHE A 81 -15.21 8.84 8.97
CA PHE A 81 -14.82 7.61 8.28
C PHE A 81 -14.50 7.89 6.81
N ALA A 82 -15.39 8.58 6.09
CA ALA A 82 -15.16 8.95 4.70
C ALA A 82 -13.90 9.81 4.53
N TRP A 83 -13.64 10.73 5.45
CA TRP A 83 -12.43 11.55 5.44
C TRP A 83 -11.16 10.70 5.70
N GLY A 84 -11.20 9.80 6.67
CA GLY A 84 -10.11 8.83 6.92
C GLY A 84 -9.80 8.01 5.68
N MET A 85 -10.84 7.51 5.01
CA MET A 85 -10.69 6.75 3.76
C MET A 85 -10.11 7.58 2.62
N ALA A 86 -10.52 8.84 2.48
CA ALA A 86 -9.98 9.74 1.46
C ALA A 86 -8.48 10.03 1.68
N ARG A 87 -8.01 10.06 2.94
CA ARG A 87 -6.58 10.17 3.26
C ARG A 87 -5.76 8.96 2.79
N LEU A 88 -6.38 7.78 2.66
CA LEU A 88 -5.70 6.62 2.07
C LEU A 88 -5.47 6.75 0.57
N THR A 89 -6.26 7.58 -0.14
CA THR A 89 -6.18 7.68 -1.60
C THR A 89 -5.15 8.68 -2.10
N ASP A 90 -4.44 9.40 -1.21
CA ASP A 90 -3.59 10.55 -1.55
C ASP A 90 -4.34 11.70 -2.28
N GLU A 91 -5.64 11.57 -2.42
CA GLU A 91 -6.45 12.67 -2.93
C GLU A 91 -6.47 13.79 -1.89
N ARG A 92 -6.10 15.00 -2.31
CA ARG A 92 -6.15 16.21 -1.48
C ARG A 92 -7.62 16.56 -1.18
N VAL A 93 -8.26 15.78 -0.31
CA VAL A 93 -9.58 16.17 0.21
C VAL A 93 -9.37 17.39 1.08
N ARG A 94 -9.90 18.50 0.64
CA ARG A 94 -9.84 19.76 1.41
C ARG A 94 -10.61 19.56 2.72
N PRO A 95 -10.00 19.85 3.88
CA PRO A 95 -10.67 19.69 5.20
C PRO A 95 -12.00 20.44 5.26
N GLN A 96 -12.13 21.50 4.48
CA GLN A 96 -13.35 22.26 4.30
C GLN A 96 -14.55 21.43 3.81
N ALA A 97 -14.33 20.38 3.00
CA ALA A 97 -15.41 19.51 2.51
C ALA A 97 -16.11 18.77 3.67
N GLY A 98 -15.36 18.30 4.66
CA GLY A 98 -15.92 17.69 5.87
C GLY A 98 -16.69 18.68 6.75
N LEU A 99 -16.18 19.91 6.89
CA LEU A 99 -16.87 20.98 7.62
C LEU A 99 -18.17 21.43 6.92
N PHE A 100 -18.16 21.56 5.60
CA PHE A 100 -19.38 21.85 4.83
C PHE A 100 -20.41 20.73 4.93
N LEU A 101 -19.99 19.48 4.98
CA LEU A 101 -20.85 18.32 5.20
C LEU A 101 -21.51 18.37 6.58
N ILE A 102 -20.73 18.61 7.63
CA ILE A 102 -21.26 18.74 9.01
C ILE A 102 -22.19 19.96 9.11
N ALA A 103 -21.81 21.11 8.55
CA ALA A 103 -22.63 22.28 8.54
C ALA A 103 -23.96 22.09 7.75
N GLY A 104 -23.91 21.39 6.60
CA GLY A 104 -25.08 21.01 5.82
C GLY A 104 -26.04 20.11 6.61
N VAL A 105 -25.51 19.14 7.34
CA VAL A 105 -26.31 18.28 8.23
C VAL A 105 -26.97 19.13 9.35
N LEU A 106 -26.22 20.00 10.01
CA LEU A 106 -26.76 20.89 11.06
C LEU A 106 -27.84 21.84 10.53
N LEU A 107 -27.69 22.38 9.32
CA LEU A 107 -28.68 23.24 8.67
C LEU A 107 -29.94 22.47 8.30
N LEU A 108 -29.86 21.22 7.88
CA LEU A 108 -31.01 20.37 7.58
C LEU A 108 -31.80 20.00 8.84
N PHE A 109 -31.13 19.90 10.00
CA PHE A 109 -31.76 19.55 11.27
C PHE A 109 -32.31 20.79 12.03
N GLY A 110 -31.76 21.99 11.82
CA GLY A 110 -32.16 23.21 12.53
C GLY A 110 -33.65 23.53 12.47
N PRO A 111 -34.29 23.53 11.27
CA PRO A 111 -35.69 23.82 11.13
C PRO A 111 -36.66 22.81 11.76
N THR A 112 -36.18 21.59 12.03
CA THR A 112 -37.01 20.47 12.53
C THR A 112 -37.07 20.41 14.06
N TRP A 113 -36.34 21.28 14.75
CA TRP A 113 -36.18 21.25 16.22
C TRP A 113 -37.48 21.49 16.99
N GLY A 114 -38.46 22.13 16.41
CA GLY A 114 -39.75 22.48 17.05
C GLY A 114 -40.99 21.83 16.43
N GLY A 115 -40.83 20.93 15.47
CA GLY A 115 -41.93 20.31 14.74
C GLY A 115 -42.33 18.92 15.23
N ASP A 116 -43.47 18.46 14.76
CA ASP A 116 -43.96 17.11 14.87
C ASP A 116 -42.89 16.14 14.26
N GLY A 117 -42.43 15.16 14.97
CA GLY A 117 -41.27 14.29 14.71
C GLY A 117 -40.99 13.80 13.24
N TRP A 118 -41.87 14.10 12.30
CA TRP A 118 -41.79 13.81 10.87
C TRP A 118 -40.65 14.55 10.16
N GLY A 119 -40.53 15.87 10.37
CA GLY A 119 -39.50 16.68 9.76
C GLY A 119 -38.10 16.17 10.12
N LEU A 120 -37.92 15.76 11.38
CA LEU A 120 -36.65 15.22 11.89
C LEU A 120 -36.28 13.88 11.22
N GLN A 121 -37.28 13.01 10.95
CA GLN A 121 -37.09 11.73 10.31
C GLN A 121 -36.60 11.86 8.85
N TYR A 122 -37.30 12.72 8.08
CA TYR A 122 -36.94 12.98 6.69
C TYR A 122 -35.58 13.67 6.59
N ALA A 123 -35.27 14.60 7.46
CA ALA A 123 -33.97 15.27 7.50
C ALA A 123 -32.83 14.27 7.79
N PHE A 124 -33.05 13.33 8.71
CA PHE A 124 -32.10 12.28 9.02
C PHE A 124 -31.85 11.37 7.81
N LEU A 125 -32.92 10.82 7.23
CA LEU A 125 -32.81 9.93 6.08
C LEU A 125 -32.14 10.62 4.88
N ALA A 126 -32.51 11.87 4.61
CA ALA A 126 -31.90 12.67 3.56
C ALA A 126 -30.42 12.92 3.83
N SER A 127 -30.05 13.32 5.05
CA SER A 127 -28.66 13.62 5.41
C SER A 127 -27.78 12.37 5.38
N THR A 128 -28.22 11.25 5.94
CA THR A 128 -27.45 10.00 5.96
C THR A 128 -27.27 9.41 4.57
N THR A 129 -28.31 9.51 3.72
CA THR A 129 -28.22 9.09 2.32
C THR A 129 -27.27 9.97 1.54
N LEU A 130 -27.39 11.28 1.67
CA LEU A 130 -26.49 12.24 1.03
C LEU A 130 -25.04 12.01 1.44
N LEU A 131 -24.78 11.85 2.74
CA LEU A 131 -23.44 11.55 3.26
C LEU A 131 -22.88 10.23 2.71
N SER A 132 -23.71 9.19 2.63
CA SER A 132 -23.30 7.89 2.09
C SER A 132 -22.99 7.98 0.60
N LEU A 133 -23.79 8.68 -0.18
CA LEU A 133 -23.54 8.91 -1.60
C LEU A 133 -22.29 9.75 -1.83
N LEU A 134 -22.07 10.79 -1.04
CA LEU A 134 -20.84 11.60 -1.12
C LEU A 134 -19.61 10.77 -0.72
N ALA A 135 -19.72 9.88 0.27
CA ALA A 135 -18.65 8.94 0.62
C ALA A 135 -18.32 8.01 -0.57
N VAL A 136 -19.31 7.46 -1.26
CA VAL A 136 -19.10 6.63 -2.47
C VAL A 136 -18.46 7.45 -3.59
N LEU A 137 -18.91 8.69 -3.82
CA LEU A 137 -18.30 9.56 -4.84
C LEU A 137 -16.85 9.90 -4.52
N ALA A 138 -16.55 10.23 -3.27
CA ALA A 138 -15.19 10.49 -2.80
C ALA A 138 -14.29 9.25 -2.91
N LEU A 139 -14.86 8.06 -2.77
CA LEU A 139 -14.15 6.79 -2.76
C LEU A 139 -14.34 5.98 -4.06
N ARG A 140 -14.91 6.61 -5.11
CA ARG A 140 -15.18 5.99 -6.44
C ARG A 140 -13.96 5.27 -7.04
N ARG A 141 -12.75 5.69 -6.68
CA ARG A 141 -11.51 5.05 -7.12
C ARG A 141 -11.43 3.60 -6.67
N PHE A 142 -11.87 3.27 -5.46
CA PHE A 142 -11.88 1.90 -4.96
C PHE A 142 -12.82 0.98 -5.75
N LEU A 143 -13.87 1.56 -6.36
CA LEU A 143 -14.79 0.83 -7.24
C LEU A 143 -14.29 0.74 -8.69
N LEU A 144 -13.80 1.87 -9.23
CA LEU A 144 -13.53 2.00 -10.67
C LEU A 144 -12.10 1.59 -11.04
N ARG A 145 -11.12 1.76 -10.12
CA ARG A 145 -9.70 1.48 -10.36
C ARG A 145 -9.03 0.91 -9.10
N PRO A 146 -9.50 -0.24 -8.59
CA PRO A 146 -8.87 -0.87 -7.44
C PRO A 146 -7.47 -1.36 -7.81
N ARG A 147 -6.51 -1.22 -6.89
CA ARG A 147 -5.14 -1.73 -7.06
C ARG A 147 -5.03 -3.22 -6.68
N ASN A 148 -5.94 -3.69 -5.83
CA ASN A 148 -5.99 -5.08 -5.35
C ASN A 148 -7.41 -5.47 -4.95
N ALA A 149 -7.61 -6.78 -4.69
CA ALA A 149 -8.91 -7.32 -4.29
C ALA A 149 -9.46 -6.70 -3.00
N SER A 150 -8.61 -6.34 -2.03
CA SER A 150 -9.03 -5.70 -0.78
C SER A 150 -9.61 -4.30 -1.03
N GLU A 151 -9.00 -3.50 -1.91
CA GLU A 151 -9.54 -2.19 -2.32
C GLU A 151 -10.89 -2.36 -3.03
N GLN A 152 -11.02 -3.35 -3.91
CA GLN A 152 -12.28 -3.64 -4.61
C GLN A 152 -13.39 -4.05 -3.63
N MET A 153 -13.11 -4.96 -2.70
CA MET A 153 -14.08 -5.38 -1.67
C MET A 153 -14.51 -4.22 -0.78
N LEU A 154 -13.57 -3.35 -0.39
CA LEU A 154 -13.89 -2.15 0.37
C LEU A 154 -14.82 -1.22 -0.41
N GLY A 155 -14.55 -1.00 -1.71
CA GLY A 155 -15.41 -0.20 -2.59
C GLY A 155 -16.81 -0.78 -2.71
N LEU A 156 -16.94 -2.08 -2.90
CA LEU A 156 -18.23 -2.79 -2.97
C LEU A 156 -19.01 -2.69 -1.64
N ALA A 157 -18.32 -2.84 -0.50
CA ALA A 157 -18.94 -2.69 0.82
C ALA A 157 -19.51 -1.30 1.05
N LEU A 158 -18.76 -0.25 0.67
CA LEU A 158 -19.22 1.13 0.74
C LEU A 158 -20.41 1.42 -0.18
N ALA A 159 -20.38 0.88 -1.39
CA ALA A 159 -21.50 0.98 -2.34
C ALA A 159 -22.74 0.26 -1.81
N GLY A 160 -22.61 -0.93 -1.26
CA GLY A 160 -23.68 -1.68 -0.61
C GLY A 160 -24.27 -0.94 0.58
N PHE A 161 -23.40 -0.31 1.40
CA PHE A 161 -23.86 0.52 2.52
C PHE A 161 -24.66 1.74 2.04
N ALA A 162 -24.17 2.47 1.04
CA ALA A 162 -24.92 3.60 0.47
C ALA A 162 -26.24 3.15 -0.18
N PHE A 163 -26.24 2.03 -0.89
CA PHE A 163 -27.43 1.46 -1.50
C PHE A 163 -28.51 1.10 -0.46
N SER A 164 -28.12 0.61 0.71
CA SER A 164 -29.04 0.32 1.81
C SER A 164 -29.80 1.59 2.30
N TRP A 165 -29.12 2.75 2.30
CA TRP A 165 -29.77 4.02 2.62
C TRP A 165 -30.75 4.49 1.54
N VAL A 166 -30.42 4.28 0.27
CA VAL A 166 -31.33 4.59 -0.85
C VAL A 166 -32.60 3.74 -0.76
N LEU A 167 -32.46 2.43 -0.54
CA LEU A 167 -33.62 1.54 -0.35
C LEU A 167 -34.49 2.01 0.82
N ARG A 168 -33.88 2.46 1.88
CA ARG A 168 -34.57 2.95 3.06
C ARG A 168 -35.38 4.23 2.77
N ILE A 169 -34.81 5.21 2.06
CA ILE A 169 -35.56 6.40 1.62
C ILE A 169 -36.75 5.98 0.76
N LEU A 170 -36.55 5.14 -0.25
CA LEU A 170 -37.60 4.69 -1.14
C LEU A 170 -38.75 4.02 -0.37
N TRP A 171 -38.38 3.18 0.62
CA TRP A 171 -39.38 2.55 1.46
C TRP A 171 -40.15 3.58 2.32
N THR A 172 -39.48 4.55 2.94
CA THR A 172 -40.11 5.58 3.74
C THR A 172 -41.07 6.47 2.92
N LEU A 173 -40.72 6.79 1.68
CA LEU A 173 -41.56 7.58 0.78
C LEU A 173 -42.83 6.83 0.34
N GLN A 174 -42.85 5.51 0.36
CA GLN A 174 -44.02 4.68 0.01
C GLN A 174 -45.04 4.60 1.18
N HIS A 175 -44.61 4.87 2.41
CA HIS A 175 -45.44 4.75 3.61
C HIS A 175 -45.88 6.10 4.09
N THR A 176 -47.10 6.50 3.71
CA THR A 176 -47.68 7.85 3.92
C THR A 176 -48.47 8.01 5.24
N GLY A 177 -48.12 7.27 6.29
CA GLY A 177 -48.77 7.38 7.62
C GLY A 177 -47.81 7.78 8.73
N PRO A 178 -48.34 8.32 9.90
CA PRO A 178 -47.49 8.58 11.06
C PRO A 178 -46.88 7.30 11.55
N LEU A 179 -45.55 7.16 11.33
CA LEU A 179 -44.77 6.04 11.85
C LEU A 179 -44.53 6.31 13.35
N PRO A 180 -44.83 5.36 14.24
CA PRO A 180 -44.40 5.45 15.63
C PRO A 180 -42.88 5.69 15.69
N THR A 181 -42.41 6.40 16.70
CA THR A 181 -40.99 6.79 16.85
C THR A 181 -40.00 5.61 16.79
N HIS A 182 -40.43 4.42 17.15
CA HIS A 182 -39.63 3.18 17.03
C HIS A 182 -39.55 2.65 15.61
N HIS A 183 -40.44 3.02 14.69
CA HIS A 183 -40.36 2.65 13.26
C HIS A 183 -39.45 3.57 12.44
N ILE A 184 -38.91 4.63 13.02
CA ILE A 184 -38.00 5.58 12.34
C ILE A 184 -36.83 4.86 11.71
N LEU A 185 -36.38 3.79 12.30
CA LEU A 185 -35.16 3.10 11.90
C LEU A 185 -35.38 1.85 11.07
N ALA A 186 -36.50 1.15 11.23
CA ALA A 186 -36.94 0.06 10.33
C ALA A 186 -38.37 -0.43 10.68
N PRO A 187 -39.11 -0.99 9.71
CA PRO A 187 -40.35 -1.74 9.99
C PRO A 187 -40.05 -2.98 10.83
N GLU A 188 -40.98 -3.38 11.68
CA GLU A 188 -40.81 -4.56 12.55
C GLU A 188 -40.42 -5.84 11.79
N ALA A 189 -40.94 -6.04 10.59
CA ALA A 189 -40.56 -7.19 9.74
C ALA A 189 -39.13 -7.15 9.18
N ILE A 190 -38.49 -5.95 9.12
CA ILE A 190 -37.15 -5.76 8.51
C ILE A 190 -36.09 -5.51 9.59
N ILE A 191 -36.49 -5.20 10.83
CA ILE A 191 -35.58 -4.90 11.95
C ILE A 191 -34.47 -5.97 12.11
N PRO A 192 -34.74 -7.28 12.10
CA PRO A 192 -33.69 -8.29 12.26
C PRO A 192 -32.64 -8.21 11.15
N GLY A 193 -33.07 -8.03 9.91
CA GLY A 193 -32.14 -7.93 8.76
C GLY A 193 -31.28 -6.67 8.84
N PHE A 194 -31.87 -5.53 9.23
CA PHE A 194 -31.12 -4.28 9.43
C PHE A 194 -30.16 -4.38 10.61
N ALA A 195 -30.56 -4.99 11.73
CA ALA A 195 -29.68 -5.18 12.87
C ALA A 195 -28.45 -6.00 12.52
N ILE A 196 -28.63 -7.10 11.80
CA ILE A 196 -27.52 -7.92 11.30
C ILE A 196 -26.64 -7.10 10.35
N PHE A 197 -27.23 -6.43 9.38
CA PHE A 197 -26.49 -5.66 8.37
C PHE A 197 -25.68 -4.53 9.02
N TYR A 198 -26.30 -3.65 9.82
CA TYR A 198 -25.61 -2.54 10.46
C TYR A 198 -24.69 -2.98 11.62
N GLY A 199 -24.90 -4.15 12.20
CA GLY A 199 -23.96 -4.75 13.15
C GLY A 199 -22.72 -5.33 12.49
N VAL A 200 -22.86 -5.97 11.32
CA VAL A 200 -21.74 -6.61 10.60
C VAL A 200 -20.91 -5.59 9.81
N VAL A 201 -21.58 -4.63 9.17
CA VAL A 201 -20.93 -3.67 8.25
C VAL A 201 -19.76 -2.89 8.88
N PRO A 202 -19.84 -2.33 10.10
CA PRO A 202 -18.71 -1.62 10.70
C PRO A 202 -17.49 -2.51 10.91
N ILE A 203 -17.69 -3.75 11.37
CA ILE A 203 -16.60 -4.72 11.57
C ILE A 203 -16.00 -5.10 10.23
N PHE A 204 -16.83 -5.35 9.22
CA PHE A 204 -16.39 -5.69 7.88
C PHE A 204 -15.60 -4.53 7.25
N LEU A 205 -16.08 -3.29 7.34
CA LEU A 205 -15.37 -2.12 6.87
C LEU A 205 -14.03 -1.92 7.58
N ALA A 206 -13.99 -2.11 8.91
CA ALA A 206 -12.74 -2.03 9.67
C ALA A 206 -11.74 -3.11 9.21
N THR A 207 -12.19 -4.34 9.02
CA THR A 207 -11.36 -5.46 8.56
C THR A 207 -10.82 -5.19 7.15
N MET A 208 -11.66 -4.70 6.23
CA MET A 208 -11.23 -4.36 4.87
C MET A 208 -10.24 -3.19 4.86
N LEU A 209 -10.47 -2.17 5.69
CA LEU A 209 -9.53 -1.06 5.87
C LEU A 209 -8.16 -1.54 6.34
N LEU A 210 -8.12 -2.40 7.37
CA LEU A 210 -6.87 -2.98 7.88
C LEU A 210 -6.19 -3.86 6.83
N SER A 211 -6.95 -4.64 6.05
CA SER A 211 -6.42 -5.44 4.93
C SER A 211 -5.76 -4.57 3.86
N VAL A 212 -6.38 -3.45 3.47
CA VAL A 212 -5.78 -2.48 2.52
C VAL A 212 -4.48 -1.90 3.06
N ILE A 213 -4.44 -1.55 4.34
CA ILE A 213 -3.23 -1.01 4.97
C ILE A 213 -2.12 -2.06 5.04
N ASN A 214 -2.43 -3.28 5.46
CA ASN A 214 -1.46 -4.36 5.51
C ASN A 214 -0.87 -4.66 4.11
N ALA A 215 -1.72 -4.75 3.09
CA ALA A 215 -1.26 -4.95 1.71
C ALA A 215 -0.29 -3.83 1.25
N ARG A 216 -0.53 -2.59 1.63
CA ARG A 216 0.37 -1.47 1.32
C ARG A 216 1.69 -1.54 2.09
N LEU A 217 1.65 -1.93 3.36
CA LEU A 217 2.86 -2.13 4.16
C LEU A 217 3.70 -3.28 3.62
N GLU A 218 3.08 -4.40 3.24
CA GLU A 218 3.75 -5.53 2.60
C GLU A 218 4.41 -5.15 1.28
N GLN A 219 3.70 -4.41 0.40
CA GLN A 219 4.27 -3.90 -0.85
C GLN A 219 5.49 -3.02 -0.60
N ARG A 220 5.46 -2.14 0.40
CA ARG A 220 6.60 -1.28 0.75
C ARG A 220 7.77 -2.04 1.35
N LEU A 221 7.50 -3.03 2.20
CA LEU A 221 8.54 -3.92 2.70
C LEU A 221 9.17 -4.72 1.55
N ALA A 222 8.36 -5.19 0.61
CA ALA A 222 8.86 -5.84 -0.61
C ALA A 222 9.73 -4.89 -1.45
N LEU A 223 9.33 -3.62 -1.63
CA LEU A 223 10.15 -2.63 -2.34
C LEU A 223 11.47 -2.32 -1.61
N ARG A 224 11.48 -2.23 -0.28
CA ARG A 224 12.73 -2.07 0.50
C ARG A 224 13.64 -3.28 0.35
N ALA A 225 13.08 -4.49 0.21
CA ALA A 225 13.85 -5.72 -0.04
C ALA A 225 14.43 -5.80 -1.47
N LEU A 226 14.13 -4.86 -2.38
CA LEU A 226 14.71 -4.81 -3.73
C LEU A 226 16.08 -4.12 -3.79
N THR A 227 16.48 -3.38 -2.75
CA THR A 227 17.77 -2.71 -2.66
C THR A 227 18.57 -3.20 -1.47
N ASP A 228 19.86 -3.41 -1.67
CA ASP A 228 20.82 -3.72 -0.61
C ASP A 228 21.12 -2.45 0.20
N GLU A 229 20.90 -2.50 1.51
CA GLU A 229 21.01 -1.33 2.40
C GLU A 229 22.45 -0.78 2.48
N LEU A 230 23.46 -1.64 2.32
CA LEU A 230 24.86 -1.25 2.41
C LEU A 230 25.32 -0.49 1.15
N THR A 231 25.01 -1.05 -0.02
CA THR A 231 25.58 -0.58 -1.30
C THR A 231 24.60 0.23 -2.14
N GLY A 232 23.29 0.16 -1.81
CA GLY A 232 22.23 0.72 -2.64
C GLY A 232 22.07 0.04 -4.00
N ALA A 233 22.82 -1.05 -4.28
CA ALA A 233 22.62 -1.90 -5.44
C ALA A 233 21.30 -2.68 -5.29
N MET A 234 20.80 -3.27 -6.36
CA MET A 234 19.64 -4.17 -6.26
C MET A 234 20.01 -5.44 -5.50
N THR A 235 19.00 -6.12 -4.92
CA THR A 235 19.17 -7.44 -4.34
C THR A 235 19.05 -8.52 -5.41
N ARG A 236 19.54 -9.73 -5.14
CA ARG A 236 19.36 -10.92 -6.00
C ARG A 236 17.88 -11.19 -6.31
N ARG A 237 16.97 -10.87 -5.39
CA ARG A 237 15.51 -10.95 -5.62
C ARG A 237 15.06 -9.93 -6.66
N ALA A 238 15.50 -8.69 -6.54
CA ALA A 238 15.17 -7.63 -7.48
C ALA A 238 15.65 -7.96 -8.90
N LEU A 239 16.84 -8.55 -9.03
CA LEU A 239 17.36 -8.99 -10.32
C LEU A 239 16.38 -9.94 -11.03
N ARG A 240 15.89 -10.97 -10.31
CA ARG A 240 14.92 -11.93 -10.87
C ARG A 240 13.59 -11.30 -11.27
N GLU A 241 13.12 -10.34 -10.49
CA GLU A 241 11.84 -9.66 -10.73
C GLU A 241 11.93 -8.68 -11.92
N LEU A 242 13.07 -8.00 -12.09
CA LEU A 242 13.24 -6.94 -13.09
C LEU A 242 13.92 -7.40 -14.39
N ALA A 243 14.65 -8.51 -14.38
CA ALA A 243 15.35 -9.02 -15.55
C ALA A 243 14.44 -9.23 -16.77
N PRO A 244 13.22 -9.82 -16.66
CA PRO A 244 12.37 -10.03 -17.81
C PRO A 244 11.98 -8.73 -18.51
N GLU A 245 11.70 -7.66 -17.75
CA GLU A 245 11.36 -6.35 -18.31
C GLU A 245 12.57 -5.71 -18.98
N THR A 246 13.75 -5.82 -18.37
CA THR A 246 15.00 -5.29 -18.93
C THR A 246 15.35 -5.98 -20.25
N VAL A 247 15.22 -7.31 -20.31
CA VAL A 247 15.45 -8.08 -21.54
C VAL A 247 14.45 -7.69 -22.63
N ALA A 248 13.16 -7.62 -22.31
CA ALA A 248 12.13 -7.23 -23.29
C ALA A 248 12.37 -5.82 -23.84
N ARG A 249 12.80 -4.89 -22.98
CA ARG A 249 13.12 -3.51 -23.39
C ARG A 249 14.34 -3.45 -24.30
N ALA A 250 15.40 -4.18 -23.97
CA ALA A 250 16.60 -4.27 -24.81
C ALA A 250 16.28 -4.84 -26.20
N GLN A 251 15.52 -5.94 -26.26
CA GLN A 251 15.07 -6.55 -27.51
C GLN A 251 14.24 -5.59 -28.37
N ALA A 252 13.34 -4.81 -27.75
CA ALA A 252 12.52 -3.81 -28.45
C ALA A 252 13.38 -2.66 -29.06
N GLN A 253 14.58 -2.43 -28.52
CA GLN A 253 15.56 -1.45 -29.02
C GLN A 253 16.56 -2.04 -30.02
N GLY A 254 16.49 -3.34 -30.26
CA GLY A 254 17.45 -4.07 -31.12
C GLY A 254 18.78 -4.41 -30.41
N ASP A 255 18.83 -4.23 -29.08
CA ASP A 255 19.99 -4.58 -28.26
C ASP A 255 19.91 -6.04 -27.76
N GLN A 256 21.08 -6.59 -27.51
CA GLN A 256 21.29 -7.84 -26.78
C GLN A 256 21.50 -7.54 -25.30
N VAL A 257 21.46 -8.57 -24.43
CA VAL A 257 21.74 -8.39 -23.00
C VAL A 257 23.01 -9.14 -22.63
N ALA A 258 24.00 -8.41 -22.14
CA ALA A 258 25.17 -9.00 -21.51
C ALA A 258 24.88 -9.26 -20.02
N VAL A 259 25.32 -10.43 -19.54
CA VAL A 259 25.31 -10.81 -18.13
C VAL A 259 26.74 -10.83 -17.63
N LEU A 260 27.01 -9.99 -16.63
CA LEU A 260 28.33 -9.89 -16.02
C LEU A 260 28.26 -10.35 -14.56
N MET A 261 29.27 -11.08 -14.12
CA MET A 261 29.53 -11.37 -12.71
C MET A 261 30.84 -10.70 -12.33
N LEU A 262 30.83 -9.77 -11.37
CA LEU A 262 31.97 -9.02 -10.89
C LEU A 262 32.22 -9.37 -9.42
N ASP A 263 33.48 -9.60 -9.06
CA ASP A 263 33.90 -9.90 -7.68
C ASP A 263 35.13 -9.08 -7.32
N ILE A 264 35.16 -8.56 -6.09
CA ILE A 264 36.27 -7.76 -5.58
C ILE A 264 37.44 -8.66 -5.22
N ASP A 265 38.56 -8.47 -5.89
CA ASP A 265 39.73 -9.30 -5.70
C ASP A 265 40.29 -9.15 -4.26
N TYR A 266 40.57 -10.29 -3.62
CA TYR A 266 41.14 -10.34 -2.28
C TYR A 266 40.33 -9.61 -1.18
N PHE A 267 39.03 -9.48 -1.35
CA PHE A 267 38.17 -8.74 -0.40
C PHE A 267 38.24 -9.30 1.02
N LYS A 268 38.36 -10.62 1.17
CA LYS A 268 38.59 -11.25 2.47
C LYS A 268 39.85 -10.67 3.16
N ASN A 269 40.93 -10.46 2.42
CA ASN A 269 42.17 -9.88 3.00
C ASN A 269 41.94 -8.44 3.49
N VAL A 270 41.10 -7.67 2.79
CA VAL A 270 40.71 -6.33 3.27
C VAL A 270 39.99 -6.42 4.62
N ASN A 271 39.02 -7.33 4.75
CA ASN A 271 38.32 -7.53 6.02
C ASN A 271 39.23 -8.02 7.14
N ASP A 272 40.11 -9.00 6.83
CA ASP A 272 41.00 -9.61 7.82
C ASP A 272 42.06 -8.61 8.32
N LEU A 273 42.55 -7.70 7.47
CA LEU A 273 43.59 -6.73 7.82
C LEU A 273 43.04 -5.42 8.40
N TYR A 274 41.91 -4.93 7.90
CA TYR A 274 41.41 -3.59 8.21
C TYR A 274 40.03 -3.59 8.89
N GLY A 275 39.44 -4.78 9.06
CA GLY A 275 38.14 -4.94 9.70
C GLY A 275 36.95 -4.72 8.77
N HIS A 276 35.79 -5.24 9.20
CA HIS A 276 34.55 -5.23 8.39
C HIS A 276 34.03 -3.82 8.04
N LEU A 277 34.28 -2.81 8.89
CA LEU A 277 33.86 -1.44 8.60
C LEU A 277 34.57 -0.87 7.35
N VAL A 278 35.87 -1.18 7.19
CA VAL A 278 36.62 -0.79 5.99
C VAL A 278 36.15 -1.59 4.80
N GLY A 279 35.89 -2.89 4.95
CA GLY A 279 35.29 -3.71 3.90
C GLY A 279 33.93 -3.17 3.42
N ASP A 280 33.09 -2.75 4.33
CA ASP A 280 31.78 -2.14 4.00
C ASP A 280 31.94 -0.87 3.17
N GLU A 281 32.91 -0.01 3.51
CA GLU A 281 33.19 1.20 2.74
C GLU A 281 33.77 0.89 1.34
N VAL A 282 34.60 -0.16 1.24
CA VAL A 282 35.09 -0.66 -0.06
C VAL A 282 33.91 -1.14 -0.91
N LEU A 283 32.96 -1.90 -0.35
CA LEU A 283 31.76 -2.35 -1.05
C LEU A 283 30.91 -1.18 -1.55
N ARG A 284 30.69 -0.15 -0.69
CA ARG A 284 29.96 1.07 -1.09
C ARG A 284 30.66 1.79 -2.24
N THR A 285 31.98 1.94 -2.14
CA THR A 285 32.78 2.62 -3.16
C THR A 285 32.74 1.88 -4.49
N VAL A 286 32.93 0.55 -4.50
CA VAL A 286 32.87 -0.26 -5.72
C VAL A 286 31.48 -0.20 -6.34
N ALA A 287 30.42 -0.35 -5.56
CA ALA A 287 29.05 -0.26 -6.07
C ALA A 287 28.77 1.12 -6.70
N HIS A 288 29.24 2.20 -6.09
CA HIS A 288 29.10 3.56 -6.63
C HIS A 288 29.87 3.73 -7.93
N VAL A 289 31.14 3.32 -7.95
CA VAL A 289 31.99 3.39 -9.15
C VAL A 289 31.38 2.60 -10.30
N VAL A 290 30.93 1.37 -10.05
CA VAL A 290 30.29 0.53 -11.07
C VAL A 290 28.99 1.21 -11.58
N ARG A 291 28.16 1.73 -10.69
CA ARG A 291 26.91 2.41 -11.05
C ARG A 291 27.15 3.63 -11.94
N ASP A 292 28.17 4.45 -11.63
CA ASP A 292 28.52 5.64 -12.41
C ASP A 292 28.94 5.31 -13.85
N GLN A 293 29.41 4.07 -14.09
CA GLN A 293 29.81 3.58 -15.42
C GLN A 293 28.66 2.97 -16.20
N LEU A 294 27.51 2.73 -15.59
CA LEU A 294 26.38 2.10 -16.26
C LEU A 294 25.43 3.12 -16.86
N ARG A 295 24.72 2.71 -17.92
CA ARG A 295 23.59 3.45 -18.45
C ARG A 295 22.36 3.20 -17.59
N GLY A 296 21.35 4.09 -17.65
CA GLY A 296 20.17 4.04 -16.79
C GLY A 296 19.24 2.83 -16.98
N ASP A 297 19.43 2.05 -18.03
CA ASP A 297 18.69 0.83 -18.37
C ASP A 297 19.37 -0.47 -17.90
N ALA A 298 20.61 -0.38 -17.40
CA ALA A 298 21.35 -1.51 -16.83
C ALA A 298 20.93 -1.79 -15.39
N LEU A 299 20.92 -3.07 -15.00
CA LEU A 299 20.70 -3.49 -13.63
C LEU A 299 22.03 -3.79 -12.93
N LEU A 300 22.26 -3.19 -11.76
CA LEU A 300 23.38 -3.50 -10.87
C LEU A 300 22.84 -4.15 -9.61
N THR A 301 23.30 -5.36 -9.32
CA THR A 301 22.79 -6.19 -8.23
C THR A 301 23.94 -6.64 -7.33
N ARG A 302 23.81 -6.52 -6.03
CA ARG A 302 24.67 -7.24 -5.09
C ARG A 302 24.18 -8.68 -4.99
N TYR A 303 24.94 -9.60 -5.58
CA TYR A 303 24.55 -11.00 -5.74
C TYR A 303 24.97 -11.86 -4.55
N GLY A 304 26.13 -11.57 -3.96
CA GLY A 304 26.71 -12.21 -2.80
C GLY A 304 27.39 -11.22 -1.86
N GLY A 305 28.26 -11.67 -0.99
CA GLY A 305 28.98 -10.81 -0.02
C GLY A 305 29.76 -9.69 -0.72
N GLU A 306 30.66 -10.05 -1.63
CA GLU A 306 31.54 -9.17 -2.42
C GLU A 306 31.29 -9.27 -3.93
N GLU A 307 30.23 -9.99 -4.32
CA GLU A 307 29.88 -10.31 -5.69
C GLU A 307 28.75 -9.41 -6.19
N PHE A 308 28.90 -8.90 -7.41
CA PHE A 308 27.90 -8.11 -8.10
C PHE A 308 27.53 -8.78 -9.42
N ALA A 309 26.23 -8.89 -9.69
CA ALA A 309 25.70 -9.31 -10.99
C ALA A 309 25.12 -8.11 -11.74
N LEU A 310 25.38 -8.03 -13.04
CA LEU A 310 24.90 -6.95 -13.87
C LEU A 310 24.19 -7.51 -15.11
N LEU A 311 23.05 -6.90 -15.46
CA LEU A 311 22.42 -7.05 -16.75
C LEU A 311 22.59 -5.75 -17.53
N VAL A 312 23.25 -5.81 -18.68
CA VAL A 312 23.61 -4.63 -19.43
C VAL A 312 23.12 -4.75 -20.88
N PRO A 313 22.14 -3.95 -21.30
CA PRO A 313 21.77 -3.84 -22.70
C PRO A 313 22.96 -3.34 -23.54
N VAL A 314 23.28 -4.05 -24.61
CA VAL A 314 24.42 -3.76 -25.49
C VAL A 314 24.09 -4.17 -26.93
N PRO A 315 24.63 -3.46 -27.94
CA PRO A 315 24.39 -3.81 -29.33
C PRO A 315 25.03 -5.15 -29.75
N ASP A 316 26.17 -5.52 -29.16
CA ASP A 316 26.95 -6.70 -29.52
C ASP A 316 27.93 -7.16 -28.43
N VAL A 317 28.57 -8.31 -28.68
CA VAL A 317 29.57 -8.91 -27.78
C VAL A 317 30.80 -8.01 -27.60
N ALA A 318 31.22 -7.28 -28.62
CA ALA A 318 32.39 -6.37 -28.52
C ALA A 318 32.09 -5.23 -27.56
N SER A 319 30.90 -4.66 -27.65
CA SER A 319 30.39 -3.63 -26.73
C SER A 319 30.29 -4.17 -25.30
N ALA A 320 29.82 -5.41 -25.11
CA ALA A 320 29.78 -6.06 -23.81
C ALA A 320 31.18 -6.18 -23.18
N ARG A 321 32.18 -6.60 -23.95
CA ARG A 321 33.58 -6.64 -23.49
C ARG A 321 34.12 -5.26 -23.13
N HIS A 322 33.82 -4.24 -23.92
CA HIS A 322 34.22 -2.85 -23.62
C HIS A 322 33.59 -2.34 -22.30
N VAL A 323 32.30 -2.66 -22.06
CA VAL A 323 31.65 -2.33 -20.80
C VAL A 323 32.33 -3.05 -19.64
N ALA A 324 32.54 -4.37 -19.74
CA ALA A 324 33.17 -5.16 -18.68
C ALA A 324 34.58 -4.65 -18.34
N ASP A 325 35.42 -4.35 -19.34
CA ASP A 325 36.77 -3.85 -19.11
C ASP A 325 36.78 -2.40 -18.58
N ARG A 326 35.83 -1.56 -19.01
CA ARG A 326 35.64 -0.21 -18.44
C ARG A 326 35.28 -0.28 -16.96
N LEU A 327 34.36 -1.18 -16.56
CA LEU A 327 33.99 -1.39 -15.16
C LEU A 327 35.20 -1.84 -14.33
N ARG A 328 35.95 -2.84 -14.81
CA ARG A 328 37.17 -3.33 -14.16
C ARG A 328 38.18 -2.21 -13.95
N ARG A 329 38.49 -1.45 -15.03
CA ARG A 329 39.45 -0.30 -14.94
C ARG A 329 38.96 0.76 -13.98
N ALA A 330 37.69 1.13 -14.02
CA ALA A 330 37.12 2.14 -13.14
C ALA A 330 37.26 1.77 -11.66
N VAL A 331 37.12 0.49 -11.32
CA VAL A 331 37.39 -0.01 -9.96
C VAL A 331 38.87 0.10 -9.63
N ALA A 332 39.78 -0.34 -10.50
CA ALA A 332 41.22 -0.34 -10.25
C ALA A 332 41.81 1.10 -10.19
N GLU A 333 41.27 2.04 -10.96
CA GLU A 333 41.71 3.44 -11.00
C GLU A 333 41.19 4.29 -9.84
N ARG A 334 40.20 3.81 -9.09
CA ARG A 334 39.64 4.49 -7.92
C ARG A 334 39.97 3.74 -6.62
N PRO A 335 41.16 3.91 -6.07
CA PRO A 335 41.52 3.30 -4.80
C PRO A 335 40.58 3.81 -3.68
N TYR A 336 40.24 2.94 -2.77
CA TYR A 336 39.51 3.30 -1.59
C TYR A 336 40.41 4.18 -0.67
N ARG A 337 39.86 5.31 -0.18
CA ARG A 337 40.56 6.25 0.67
C ARG A 337 39.78 6.52 1.95
N THR A 338 40.41 6.36 3.12
CA THR A 338 39.86 6.76 4.41
C THR A 338 40.98 7.28 5.30
N GLY A 339 40.89 8.56 5.73
CA GLY A 339 41.98 9.22 6.41
C GLY A 339 43.28 9.18 5.56
N GLU A 340 44.36 8.67 6.15
CA GLU A 340 45.64 8.47 5.47
C GLU A 340 45.73 7.13 4.71
N LEU A 341 44.78 6.22 4.91
CA LEU A 341 44.76 4.92 4.28
C LEU A 341 44.31 5.02 2.82
N THR A 342 45.13 4.50 1.91
CA THR A 342 44.80 4.31 0.51
C THR A 342 44.94 2.84 0.15
N LEU A 343 43.84 2.16 -0.20
CA LEU A 343 43.81 0.74 -0.56
C LEU A 343 43.58 0.60 -2.06
N PRO A 344 44.53 0.03 -2.80
CA PRO A 344 44.27 -0.37 -4.17
C PRO A 344 43.29 -1.57 -4.17
N VAL A 345 42.22 -1.46 -4.91
CA VAL A 345 41.21 -2.49 -5.05
C VAL A 345 41.06 -2.82 -6.52
N THR A 346 41.08 -4.10 -6.86
CA THR A 346 40.81 -4.59 -8.22
C THR A 346 39.58 -5.48 -8.23
N ALA A 347 39.03 -5.74 -9.40
CA ALA A 347 37.91 -6.66 -9.57
C ALA A 347 38.13 -7.57 -10.78
N SER A 348 37.72 -8.82 -10.64
CA SER A 348 37.63 -9.77 -11.73
C SER A 348 36.21 -9.79 -12.29
N VAL A 349 36.07 -9.95 -13.59
CA VAL A 349 34.76 -9.94 -14.26
C VAL A 349 34.61 -11.15 -15.17
N GLY A 350 33.53 -11.90 -14.98
CA GLY A 350 33.05 -12.92 -15.90
C GLY A 350 31.93 -12.35 -16.77
N LEU A 351 31.97 -12.62 -18.06
CA LEU A 351 31.01 -12.11 -19.04
C LEU A 351 30.39 -13.24 -19.85
N THR A 352 29.09 -13.18 -20.09
CA THR A 352 28.39 -13.95 -21.11
C THR A 352 27.30 -13.12 -21.78
N MET A 353 26.77 -13.59 -22.90
CA MET A 353 25.57 -13.04 -23.52
C MET A 353 24.36 -13.88 -23.16
N LEU A 354 23.21 -13.23 -22.92
CA LEU A 354 21.93 -13.90 -22.73
C LEU A 354 21.38 -14.31 -24.11
N GLY A 355 21.26 -15.60 -24.35
CA GLY A 355 20.69 -16.14 -25.58
C GLY A 355 19.16 -16.01 -25.61
N PRO A 356 18.51 -16.14 -26.77
CA PRO A 356 17.06 -16.03 -26.92
C PRO A 356 16.26 -17.04 -26.08
N GLU A 357 16.79 -18.25 -25.93
CA GLU A 357 16.17 -19.37 -25.20
C GLU A 357 16.78 -19.58 -23.80
N ASP A 358 17.74 -18.72 -23.40
CA ASP A 358 18.40 -18.85 -22.12
C ASP A 358 17.49 -18.45 -20.95
N SER A 359 17.58 -19.21 -19.87
CA SER A 359 17.14 -18.69 -18.57
C SER A 359 18.19 -17.74 -17.99
N LEU A 360 17.76 -16.78 -17.19
CA LEU A 360 18.66 -15.88 -16.45
C LEU A 360 19.67 -16.68 -15.60
N GLU A 361 19.21 -17.75 -14.96
CA GLU A 361 20.03 -18.61 -14.12
C GLU A 361 21.14 -19.30 -14.91
N ALA A 362 20.86 -19.79 -16.12
CA ALA A 362 21.85 -20.40 -17.00
C ALA A 362 22.93 -19.38 -17.40
N ALA A 363 22.51 -18.17 -17.77
CA ALA A 363 23.46 -17.10 -18.12
C ALA A 363 24.30 -16.66 -16.91
N LEU A 364 23.72 -16.53 -15.72
CA LEU A 364 24.45 -16.22 -14.49
C LEU A 364 25.49 -17.32 -14.18
N THR A 365 25.13 -18.59 -14.35
CA THR A 365 26.06 -19.69 -14.15
C THR A 365 27.27 -19.61 -15.12
N ARG A 366 27.03 -19.33 -16.40
CA ARG A 366 28.14 -19.19 -17.38
C ARG A 366 29.01 -17.96 -17.08
N ALA A 367 28.42 -16.86 -16.60
CA ALA A 367 29.16 -15.67 -16.17
C ALA A 367 30.02 -15.97 -14.93
N ASP A 368 29.50 -16.74 -13.98
CA ASP A 368 30.24 -17.18 -12.79
C ASP A 368 31.43 -18.09 -13.14
N GLU A 369 31.24 -19.08 -14.07
CA GLU A 369 32.32 -19.89 -14.58
C GLU A 369 33.41 -19.05 -15.27
N ALA A 370 33.02 -18.03 -16.02
CA ALA A 370 33.97 -17.08 -16.61
C ALA A 370 34.70 -16.26 -15.53
N LEU A 371 34.00 -15.79 -14.50
CA LEU A 371 34.61 -15.13 -13.35
C LEU A 371 35.61 -16.03 -12.62
N TYR A 372 35.27 -17.29 -12.43
CA TYR A 372 36.19 -18.27 -11.84
C TYR A 372 37.48 -18.42 -12.68
N ARG A 373 37.37 -18.42 -14.02
CA ARG A 373 38.55 -18.43 -14.91
C ARG A 373 39.37 -17.16 -14.75
N ALA A 374 38.74 -15.99 -14.65
CA ALA A 374 39.40 -14.71 -14.41
C ALA A 374 40.22 -14.73 -13.11
N LYS A 375 39.64 -15.23 -12.03
CA LYS A 375 40.32 -15.37 -10.73
C LYS A 375 41.51 -16.32 -10.79
N ARG A 376 41.38 -17.44 -11.50
CA ARG A 376 42.47 -18.42 -11.68
C ARG A 376 43.60 -17.92 -12.58
N SER A 377 43.31 -17.11 -13.59
CA SER A 377 44.28 -16.59 -14.55
C SER A 377 45.08 -15.39 -14.04
N GLY A 378 44.93 -15.02 -12.76
CA GLY A 378 45.73 -13.94 -12.12
C GLY A 378 44.94 -12.71 -11.72
N ARG A 379 43.59 -12.76 -11.73
CA ARG A 379 42.69 -11.67 -11.32
C ARG A 379 42.83 -10.42 -12.15
N ASP A 380 42.15 -9.32 -11.72
CA ASP A 380 42.12 -8.01 -12.38
C ASP A 380 41.96 -8.12 -13.92
N ARG A 381 40.96 -8.89 -14.35
CA ARG A 381 40.71 -9.16 -15.77
C ARG A 381 39.27 -9.50 -16.08
N VAL A 382 38.95 -9.45 -17.35
CA VAL A 382 37.68 -9.90 -17.91
C VAL A 382 37.89 -11.21 -18.65
N GLU A 383 37.11 -12.24 -18.28
CA GLU A 383 36.99 -13.47 -19.04
C GLU A 383 35.57 -13.63 -19.59
N ALA A 384 35.42 -14.20 -20.76
CA ALA A 384 34.11 -14.36 -21.39
C ALA A 384 33.81 -15.85 -21.65
N SER A 385 32.53 -16.20 -21.44
CA SER A 385 31.95 -17.42 -21.92
C SER A 385 31.02 -17.08 -23.08
N LEU A 386 31.47 -17.34 -24.31
CA LEU A 386 30.72 -16.99 -25.53
C LEU A 386 29.90 -18.18 -26.06
N GLU A 387 29.91 -19.31 -25.38
CA GLU A 387 29.01 -20.42 -25.68
C GLU A 387 27.59 -20.03 -25.32
N VAL A 388 26.78 -19.68 -26.33
CA VAL A 388 25.33 -19.64 -26.22
C VAL A 388 24.87 -21.08 -26.21
N ALA A 389 24.09 -21.50 -25.22
CA ALA A 389 23.50 -22.84 -25.22
C ALA A 389 22.73 -23.03 -26.54
N ALA A 390 23.09 -24.10 -27.27
CA ALA A 390 22.54 -24.44 -28.57
C ALA A 390 21.05 -24.86 -28.42
#